data_d687067a8f0dee5fedcbd11709193875
#
_entry.id   d687067a8f0dee5fedcbd11709193875
#
_cell.length_a   1.000
_cell.length_b   1.000
_cell.length_c   1.000
_cell.angle_alpha   90.00
_cell.angle_beta   90.00
_cell.angle_gamma   90.00
#
_symmetry.space_group_name_H-M   'P 1'
#
loop_
_entity.id
_entity.type
_entity.pdbx_description
1 polymer ?
#
loop_
_entity_poly.entity_id
_entity_poly.type
_entity_poly.pdbx_seq_one_letter_code
_entity_poly.pdbx_strand_id
1 'polypeptide(L)'
;RAGREYDMAEIVISEFMDEAAVADLRASFDVLYDKTLVDRPEELTAAAAGCRALIVRNRTQVRGALLEGARLRVVGRLGVGLDNIDCKACRERGIAVIPATGANNTAVAEYVLAGLLMLARGCYCGTFAVAAGSWPRERMVGGEISGKVLGLVGFGGIARDVALRARACGMRVMAYDPFLPADAPDWEKLGVEPVMLETLLAEADAVS
;
A
#
# COMPACT_ATOMS: atom_id res chain seq x y z
N ARG A 1 32.91 20.62 -6.10
CA ARG A 1 31.59 21.27 -5.97
C ARG A 1 31.27 21.28 -4.50
N ALA A 2 31.15 22.51 -3.92
CA ALA A 2 30.94 22.73 -2.51
C ALA A 2 29.75 21.91 -2.02
N GLY A 3 29.94 21.24 -0.87
CA GLY A 3 28.85 20.56 -0.17
C GLY A 3 27.75 21.58 0.12
N ARG A 4 26.52 21.28 -0.26
CA ARG A 4 25.38 21.99 0.29
C ARG A 4 25.44 21.74 1.79
N GLU A 5 25.67 22.78 2.58
CA GLU A 5 25.32 22.76 3.99
C GLU A 5 23.83 22.44 4.01
N TYR A 6 23.49 21.24 4.42
CA TYR A 6 22.11 20.91 4.77
C TYR A 6 21.86 21.62 6.08
N ASP A 7 21.35 22.87 6.00
CA ASP A 7 20.79 23.54 7.18
C ASP A 7 19.87 22.53 7.87
N MET A 8 19.94 22.45 9.19
CA MET A 8 19.36 21.36 9.98
C MET A 8 17.84 21.43 9.93
N ALA A 9 17.25 20.96 8.83
CA ALA A 9 15.81 20.88 8.65
C ALA A 9 15.18 20.02 9.77
N GLU A 10 14.02 20.41 10.25
CA GLU A 10 13.27 19.67 11.24
C GLU A 10 12.73 18.36 10.67
N ILE A 11 12.31 18.38 9.40
CA ILE A 11 11.74 17.25 8.67
C ILE A 11 12.54 17.02 7.39
N VAL A 12 12.95 15.78 7.14
CA VAL A 12 13.56 15.37 5.89
C VAL A 12 12.59 14.43 5.16
N ILE A 13 12.31 14.71 3.88
CA ILE A 13 11.50 13.86 3.00
C ILE A 13 12.40 13.37 1.87
N SER A 14 12.72 12.08 1.87
CA SER A 14 13.76 11.49 1.01
C SER A 14 13.24 10.87 -0.28
N GLU A 15 11.94 10.75 -0.43
CA GLU A 15 11.28 10.15 -1.58
C GLU A 15 10.08 10.99 -2.03
N PHE A 16 9.47 10.62 -3.17
CA PHE A 16 8.31 11.33 -3.69
C PHE A 16 7.18 11.43 -2.67
N MET A 17 6.71 12.63 -2.45
CA MET A 17 5.51 12.99 -1.70
C MET A 17 4.70 14.00 -2.52
N ASP A 18 3.39 14.03 -2.32
CA ASP A 18 2.50 15.01 -2.94
C ASP A 18 2.92 16.45 -2.57
N GLU A 19 2.97 17.33 -3.55
CA GLU A 19 3.47 18.70 -3.39
C GLU A 19 2.58 19.55 -2.46
N ALA A 20 1.26 19.30 -2.46
CA ALA A 20 0.35 19.99 -1.56
C ALA A 20 0.63 19.59 -0.10
N ALA A 21 0.84 18.29 0.15
CA ALA A 21 1.19 17.81 1.48
C ALA A 21 2.57 18.30 1.95
N VAL A 22 3.53 18.46 1.03
CA VAL A 22 4.83 19.09 1.35
C VAL A 22 4.63 20.55 1.71
N ALA A 23 3.78 21.29 0.97
CA ALA A 23 3.48 22.69 1.26
C ALA A 23 2.79 22.86 2.63
N ASP A 24 1.88 21.97 2.99
CA ASP A 24 1.23 21.97 4.30
C ASP A 24 2.24 21.76 5.44
N LEU A 25 3.20 20.87 5.28
CA LEU A 25 4.27 20.69 6.25
C LEU A 25 5.16 21.93 6.36
N ARG A 26 5.52 22.54 5.23
CA ARG A 26 6.33 23.77 5.18
C ARG A 26 5.66 24.98 5.82
N ALA A 27 4.33 24.98 5.93
CA ALA A 27 3.62 26.05 6.63
C ALA A 27 3.93 26.08 8.14
N SER A 28 4.42 24.99 8.73
CA SER A 28 4.62 24.84 10.17
C SER A 28 6.02 24.37 10.58
N PHE A 29 6.80 23.84 9.66
CA PHE A 29 8.10 23.22 9.93
C PHE A 29 9.13 23.59 8.87
N ASP A 30 10.40 23.53 9.25
CA ASP A 30 11.50 23.59 8.29
C ASP A 30 11.65 22.21 7.62
N VAL A 31 11.39 22.16 6.29
CA VAL A 31 11.28 20.90 5.54
C VAL A 31 12.28 20.84 4.39
N LEU A 32 13.20 19.90 4.48
CA LEU A 32 14.04 19.49 3.35
C LEU A 32 13.29 18.42 2.55
N TYR A 33 12.82 18.78 1.37
CA TYR A 33 12.23 17.83 0.42
C TYR A 33 13.14 17.66 -0.79
N ASP A 34 13.72 16.48 -0.90
CA ASP A 34 14.49 16.07 -2.07
C ASP A 34 14.24 14.58 -2.35
N LYS A 35 13.40 14.31 -3.35
CA LYS A 35 13.00 12.95 -3.75
C LYS A 35 14.13 12.09 -4.31
N THR A 36 15.31 12.68 -4.54
CA THR A 36 16.50 11.98 -5.04
C THR A 36 17.48 11.60 -3.94
N LEU A 37 17.24 12.01 -2.68
CA LEU A 37 18.08 11.64 -1.53
C LEU A 37 18.14 10.12 -1.34
N VAL A 38 17.10 9.39 -1.70
CA VAL A 38 17.06 7.92 -1.63
C VAL A 38 18.19 7.27 -2.47
N ASP A 39 18.66 7.93 -3.51
CA ASP A 39 19.74 7.46 -4.39
C ASP A 39 21.14 7.91 -3.91
N ARG A 40 21.20 8.67 -2.79
CA ARG A 40 22.41 9.26 -2.22
C ARG A 40 22.48 9.02 -0.71
N PRO A 41 22.76 7.78 -0.28
CA PRO A 41 22.62 7.35 1.13
C PRO A 41 23.52 8.11 2.10
N GLU A 42 24.72 8.54 1.67
CA GLU A 42 25.61 9.34 2.51
C GLU A 42 25.05 10.75 2.75
N GLU A 43 24.53 11.40 1.72
CA GLU A 43 23.90 12.71 1.84
C GLU A 43 22.59 12.63 2.64
N LEU A 44 21.80 11.55 2.45
CA LEU A 44 20.61 11.30 3.27
C LEU A 44 20.97 11.13 4.75
N THR A 45 22.03 10.38 5.06
CA THR A 45 22.49 10.20 6.44
C THR A 45 22.92 11.52 7.05
N ALA A 46 23.65 12.34 6.31
CA ALA A 46 24.05 13.67 6.75
C ALA A 46 22.82 14.61 6.96
N ALA A 47 21.87 14.61 6.04
CA ALA A 47 20.66 15.41 6.17
C ALA A 47 19.78 14.97 7.35
N ALA A 48 19.72 13.66 7.61
CA ALA A 48 18.93 13.10 8.70
C ALA A 48 19.56 13.26 10.08
N ALA A 49 20.86 13.51 10.18
CA ALA A 49 21.57 13.58 11.46
C ALA A 49 20.99 14.65 12.40
N GLY A 50 20.50 15.78 11.86
CA GLY A 50 19.92 16.89 12.62
C GLY A 50 18.41 16.87 12.72
N CYS A 51 17.72 16.16 11.85
CA CYS A 51 16.26 16.18 11.78
C CYS A 51 15.60 15.39 12.91
N ARG A 52 14.38 15.77 13.25
CA ARG A 52 13.55 15.04 14.22
C ARG A 52 12.49 14.16 13.57
N ALA A 53 12.22 14.36 12.27
CA ALA A 53 11.30 13.53 11.51
C ALA A 53 11.90 13.16 10.15
N LEU A 54 11.78 11.89 9.77
CA LEU A 54 12.14 11.39 8.45
C LEU A 54 10.91 10.79 7.79
N ILE A 55 10.56 11.29 6.58
CA ILE A 55 9.45 10.76 5.80
C ILE A 55 10.01 9.99 4.61
N VAL A 56 9.59 8.73 4.49
CA VAL A 56 10.08 7.78 3.48
C VAL A 56 8.93 7.08 2.77
N ARG A 57 9.22 6.42 1.65
CA ARG A 57 8.30 5.45 1.04
C ARG A 57 8.83 4.03 1.19
N ASN A 58 9.21 3.38 0.09
CA ASN A 58 9.58 1.96 0.07
C ASN A 58 11.06 1.71 -0.28
N ARG A 59 11.77 2.69 -0.80
CA ARG A 59 13.18 2.53 -1.25
C ARG A 59 14.17 2.86 -0.14
N THR A 60 13.92 3.93 0.60
CA THR A 60 14.80 4.36 1.70
C THR A 60 14.87 3.31 2.79
N GLN A 61 16.08 2.79 3.04
CA GLN A 61 16.33 1.80 4.09
C GLN A 61 16.60 2.50 5.42
N VAL A 62 15.61 2.50 6.30
CA VAL A 62 15.72 3.14 7.63
C VAL A 62 16.31 2.13 8.62
N ARG A 63 17.62 1.97 8.57
CA ARG A 63 18.39 1.04 9.41
C ARG A 63 19.87 1.45 9.47
N GLY A 64 20.65 0.82 10.37
CA GLY A 64 22.09 1.02 10.48
C GLY A 64 22.48 2.47 10.69
N ALA A 65 23.45 2.95 9.91
CA ALA A 65 24.03 4.30 10.03
C ALA A 65 22.99 5.42 10.02
N LEU A 66 21.88 5.28 9.26
CA LEU A 66 20.81 6.27 9.23
C LEU A 66 20.12 6.47 10.59
N LEU A 67 20.07 5.42 11.43
CA LEU A 67 19.50 5.48 12.78
C LEU A 67 20.55 5.80 13.86
N GLU A 68 21.81 5.54 13.62
CA GLU A 68 22.85 5.61 14.65
C GLU A 68 23.21 7.04 15.04
N GLY A 69 23.24 7.97 14.08
CA GLY A 69 23.59 9.38 14.29
C GLY A 69 22.40 10.34 14.36
N ALA A 70 21.19 9.85 14.17
CA ALA A 70 20.02 10.70 14.00
C ALA A 70 19.36 11.09 15.32
N ARG A 71 18.85 12.34 15.39
CA ARG A 71 17.99 12.82 16.48
C ARG A 71 16.51 12.52 16.25
N LEU A 72 16.23 11.52 15.42
CA LEU A 72 14.88 11.15 15.01
C LEU A 72 14.00 10.83 16.22
N ARG A 73 12.79 11.38 16.18
CA ARG A 73 11.68 11.04 17.07
C ARG A 73 10.59 10.28 16.35
N VAL A 74 10.49 10.48 15.02
CA VAL A 74 9.44 9.85 14.22
C VAL A 74 9.96 9.52 12.82
N VAL A 75 9.54 8.37 12.32
CA VAL A 75 9.66 7.97 10.92
C VAL A 75 8.24 7.85 10.37
N GLY A 76 7.88 8.71 9.41
CA GLY A 76 6.64 8.62 8.64
C GLY A 76 6.86 7.75 7.40
N ARG A 77 6.02 6.74 7.20
CA ARG A 77 6.09 5.90 6.01
C ARG A 77 4.88 6.13 5.11
N LEU A 78 5.09 6.65 3.90
CA LEU A 78 4.06 6.89 2.90
C LEU A 78 3.62 5.56 2.25
N GLY A 79 2.93 4.75 3.03
CA GLY A 79 2.42 3.42 2.69
C GLY A 79 2.32 2.53 3.93
N VAL A 80 1.90 1.28 3.77
CA VAL A 80 1.53 0.38 4.88
C VAL A 80 2.66 -0.58 5.27
N GLY A 81 3.36 -1.19 4.31
CA GLY A 81 4.46 -2.13 4.57
C GLY A 81 5.63 -1.44 5.29
N LEU A 82 6.34 -2.16 6.15
CA LEU A 82 7.44 -1.65 6.96
C LEU A 82 8.77 -2.38 6.70
N ASP A 83 8.86 -3.13 5.59
CA ASP A 83 10.02 -3.99 5.27
C ASP A 83 11.33 -3.22 5.14
N ASN A 84 11.26 -1.95 4.77
CA ASN A 84 12.40 -1.06 4.64
C ASN A 84 12.77 -0.33 5.94
N ILE A 85 12.06 -0.58 7.06
CA ILE A 85 12.27 0.07 8.35
C ILE A 85 12.64 -0.96 9.41
N ASP A 86 13.76 -0.77 10.10
CA ASP A 86 14.10 -1.57 11.30
C ASP A 86 13.25 -1.08 12.49
N CYS A 87 12.02 -1.62 12.56
CA CYS A 87 11.07 -1.26 13.63
C CYS A 87 11.58 -1.64 15.02
N LYS A 88 12.44 -2.67 15.13
CA LYS A 88 13.04 -3.05 16.43
C LYS A 88 14.04 -1.98 16.87
N ALA A 89 14.98 -1.63 16.02
CA ALA A 89 15.94 -0.58 16.30
C ALA A 89 15.29 0.78 16.56
N CYS A 90 14.21 1.13 15.84
CA CYS A 90 13.43 2.34 16.09
C CYS A 90 12.83 2.31 17.51
N ARG A 91 12.19 1.22 17.90
CA ARG A 91 11.57 1.07 19.23
C ARG A 91 12.61 1.18 20.35
N GLU A 92 13.76 0.52 20.22
CA GLU A 92 14.84 0.57 21.19
C GLU A 92 15.41 1.99 21.39
N ARG A 93 15.30 2.84 20.38
CA ARG A 93 15.70 4.26 20.40
C ARG A 93 14.58 5.25 20.73
N GLY A 94 13.37 4.76 21.00
CA GLY A 94 12.21 5.62 21.27
C GLY A 94 11.71 6.38 20.03
N ILE A 95 12.01 5.87 18.83
CA ILE A 95 11.55 6.46 17.56
C ILE A 95 10.19 5.86 17.19
N ALA A 96 9.18 6.71 17.08
CA ALA A 96 7.86 6.29 16.61
C ALA A 96 7.90 6.00 15.11
N VAL A 97 7.30 4.88 14.68
CA VAL A 97 7.11 4.57 13.26
C VAL A 97 5.63 4.69 12.93
N ILE A 98 5.29 5.58 12.01
CA ILE A 98 3.92 5.92 11.64
C ILE A 98 3.69 5.57 10.16
N PRO A 99 3.11 4.39 9.85
CA PRO A 99 2.69 4.07 8.49
C PRO A 99 1.42 4.82 8.11
N ALA A 100 1.22 5.05 6.81
CA ALA A 100 0.00 5.64 6.26
C ALA A 100 -1.11 4.56 6.16
N THR A 101 -1.45 3.95 7.30
CA THR A 101 -2.45 2.88 7.37
C THR A 101 -3.82 3.40 6.93
N GLY A 102 -4.44 2.69 5.99
CA GLY A 102 -5.77 3.03 5.48
C GLY A 102 -5.80 4.05 4.34
N ALA A 103 -4.74 4.83 4.14
CA ALA A 103 -4.73 5.90 3.15
C ALA A 103 -4.91 5.44 1.70
N ASN A 104 -4.55 4.20 1.38
CA ASN A 104 -4.66 3.61 0.04
C ASN A 104 -5.69 2.48 -0.06
N ASN A 105 -6.47 2.20 0.99
CA ASN A 105 -7.39 1.06 1.01
C ASN A 105 -8.34 1.08 -0.18
N THR A 106 -8.99 2.20 -0.42
CA THR A 106 -9.93 2.37 -1.53
C THR A 106 -9.27 2.16 -2.88
N ALA A 107 -8.10 2.78 -3.11
CA ALA A 107 -7.39 2.65 -4.37
C ALA A 107 -6.98 1.20 -4.68
N VAL A 108 -6.52 0.46 -3.66
CA VAL A 108 -6.16 -0.96 -3.84
C VAL A 108 -7.41 -1.82 -4.01
N ALA A 109 -8.49 -1.55 -3.28
CA ALA A 109 -9.75 -2.28 -3.45
C ALA A 109 -10.34 -2.10 -4.85
N GLU A 110 -10.30 -0.90 -5.39
CA GLU A 110 -10.71 -0.61 -6.77
C GLU A 110 -9.81 -1.30 -7.79
N TYR A 111 -8.50 -1.34 -7.56
CA TYR A 111 -7.57 -2.08 -8.41
C TYR A 111 -7.89 -3.58 -8.45
N VAL A 112 -8.17 -4.21 -7.30
CA VAL A 112 -8.56 -5.62 -7.23
C VAL A 112 -9.85 -5.85 -8.02
N LEU A 113 -10.87 -5.02 -7.82
CA LEU A 113 -12.13 -5.13 -8.53
C LEU A 113 -11.97 -4.94 -10.05
N ALA A 114 -11.17 -3.96 -10.47
CA ALA A 114 -10.86 -3.76 -11.88
C ALA A 114 -10.17 -5.00 -12.48
N GLY A 115 -9.20 -5.57 -11.76
CA GLY A 115 -8.53 -6.81 -12.17
C GLY A 115 -9.50 -7.99 -12.34
N LEU A 116 -10.42 -8.19 -11.40
CA LEU A 116 -11.44 -9.24 -11.45
C LEU A 116 -12.35 -9.07 -12.68
N LEU A 117 -12.83 -7.86 -12.93
CA LEU A 117 -13.68 -7.53 -14.07
C LEU A 117 -12.92 -7.72 -15.40
N MET A 118 -11.69 -7.28 -15.48
CA MET A 118 -10.86 -7.44 -16.68
C MET A 118 -10.62 -8.92 -17.00
N LEU A 119 -10.26 -9.72 -16.01
CA LEU A 119 -10.00 -11.14 -16.17
C LEU A 119 -11.27 -11.92 -16.56
N ALA A 120 -12.40 -11.62 -15.89
CA ALA A 120 -13.66 -12.27 -16.18
C ALA A 120 -14.18 -11.95 -17.59
N ARG A 121 -14.12 -10.68 -18.00
CA ARG A 121 -14.66 -10.22 -19.29
C ARG A 121 -13.77 -10.54 -20.49
N GLY A 122 -12.44 -10.49 -20.35
CA GLY A 122 -11.48 -10.73 -21.43
C GLY A 122 -11.56 -9.76 -22.63
N CYS A 123 -12.62 -8.95 -22.73
CA CYS A 123 -12.88 -8.08 -23.88
C CYS A 123 -11.84 -6.97 -24.07
N TYR A 124 -11.15 -6.58 -23.01
CA TYR A 124 -10.10 -5.55 -23.07
C TYR A 124 -8.89 -5.98 -23.92
N CYS A 125 -8.70 -7.29 -24.14
CA CYS A 125 -7.67 -7.82 -25.04
C CYS A 125 -7.98 -7.59 -26.53
N GLY A 126 -9.22 -7.17 -26.84
CA GLY A 126 -9.69 -6.93 -28.20
C GLY A 126 -9.41 -5.53 -28.74
N THR A 127 -8.88 -4.61 -27.94
CA THR A 127 -8.72 -3.19 -28.31
C THR A 127 -8.01 -2.99 -29.64
N PHE A 128 -6.90 -3.68 -29.87
CA PHE A 128 -6.13 -3.56 -31.13
C PHE A 128 -6.91 -4.10 -32.34
N ALA A 129 -7.65 -5.21 -32.18
CA ALA A 129 -8.46 -5.77 -33.25
C ALA A 129 -9.59 -4.82 -33.65
N VAL A 130 -10.26 -4.23 -32.64
CA VAL A 130 -11.35 -3.25 -32.88
C VAL A 130 -10.80 -1.97 -33.53
N ALA A 131 -9.67 -1.47 -33.05
CA ALA A 131 -9.01 -0.30 -33.66
C ALA A 131 -8.58 -0.54 -35.12
N ALA A 132 -8.25 -1.79 -35.46
CA ALA A 132 -7.95 -2.21 -36.84
C ALA A 132 -9.20 -2.52 -37.70
N GLY A 133 -10.40 -2.21 -37.21
CA GLY A 133 -11.65 -2.41 -37.94
C GLY A 133 -12.26 -3.82 -37.84
N SER A 134 -11.68 -4.72 -37.01
CA SER A 134 -12.24 -6.03 -36.73
C SER A 134 -13.35 -5.94 -35.68
N TRP A 135 -14.31 -6.88 -35.75
CA TRP A 135 -15.32 -7.05 -34.68
C TRP A 135 -15.35 -8.51 -34.18
N PRO A 136 -14.38 -8.95 -33.39
CA PRO A 136 -14.22 -10.35 -32.98
C PRO A 136 -15.19 -10.72 -31.85
N ARG A 137 -16.48 -10.56 -32.05
CA ARG A 137 -17.54 -10.72 -31.06
C ARG A 137 -17.48 -12.05 -30.30
N GLU A 138 -17.35 -13.15 -31.02
CA GLU A 138 -17.35 -14.49 -30.42
C GLU A 138 -16.12 -14.71 -29.51
N ARG A 139 -14.97 -14.20 -29.91
CA ARG A 139 -13.74 -14.30 -29.12
C ARG A 139 -13.73 -13.39 -27.89
N MET A 140 -14.64 -12.43 -27.83
CA MET A 140 -14.77 -11.47 -26.72
C MET A 140 -15.93 -11.83 -25.77
N VAL A 141 -16.55 -12.99 -25.93
CA VAL A 141 -17.53 -13.49 -24.97
C VAL A 141 -16.79 -13.89 -23.71
N GLY A 142 -16.98 -13.10 -22.66
CA GLY A 142 -16.39 -13.36 -21.34
C GLY A 142 -17.42 -13.83 -20.33
N GLY A 143 -16.95 -14.07 -19.11
CA GLY A 143 -17.80 -14.39 -17.96
C GLY A 143 -18.24 -13.15 -17.18
N GLU A 144 -18.98 -13.41 -16.12
CA GLU A 144 -19.41 -12.43 -15.13
C GLU A 144 -18.79 -12.77 -13.79
N ILE A 145 -18.56 -11.79 -12.93
CA ILE A 145 -18.11 -12.00 -11.55
C ILE A 145 -19.27 -12.28 -10.60
N SER A 146 -20.48 -11.89 -10.98
CA SER A 146 -21.71 -12.16 -10.21
C SER A 146 -21.89 -13.66 -10.00
N GLY A 147 -22.23 -14.06 -8.79
CA GLY A 147 -22.38 -15.47 -8.38
C GLY A 147 -21.08 -16.23 -8.16
N LYS A 148 -19.92 -15.65 -8.48
CA LYS A 148 -18.60 -16.26 -8.24
C LYS A 148 -18.10 -16.03 -6.83
N VAL A 149 -17.11 -16.82 -6.44
CA VAL A 149 -16.49 -16.81 -5.12
C VAL A 149 -15.16 -16.09 -5.18
N LEU A 150 -15.03 -15.04 -4.35
CA LEU A 150 -13.76 -14.36 -4.10
C LEU A 150 -13.17 -14.85 -2.78
N GLY A 151 -11.98 -15.40 -2.84
CA GLY A 151 -11.15 -15.73 -1.67
C GLY A 151 -10.19 -14.59 -1.34
N LEU A 152 -10.18 -14.15 -0.08
CA LEU A 152 -9.28 -13.12 0.43
C LEU A 152 -8.28 -13.74 1.40
N VAL A 153 -6.99 -13.70 1.06
CA VAL A 153 -5.91 -14.14 1.95
C VAL A 153 -5.43 -12.92 2.75
N GLY A 154 -5.79 -12.90 4.03
CA GLY A 154 -5.75 -11.75 4.91
C GLY A 154 -7.06 -10.95 4.90
N PHE A 155 -7.50 -10.50 6.10
CA PHE A 155 -8.74 -9.74 6.26
C PHE A 155 -8.53 -8.40 6.97
N GLY A 156 -7.45 -7.70 6.56
CA GLY A 156 -7.14 -6.33 6.99
C GLY A 156 -8.03 -5.27 6.32
N GLY A 157 -7.69 -4.00 6.51
CA GLY A 157 -8.49 -2.86 6.02
C GLY A 157 -8.76 -2.90 4.51
N ILE A 158 -7.75 -3.23 3.69
CA ILE A 158 -7.91 -3.36 2.23
C ILE A 158 -8.89 -4.48 1.87
N ALA A 159 -8.70 -5.66 2.46
CA ALA A 159 -9.55 -6.82 2.17
C ALA A 159 -11.02 -6.58 2.56
N ARG A 160 -11.27 -5.87 3.65
CA ARG A 160 -12.61 -5.44 4.07
C ARG A 160 -13.26 -4.51 3.05
N ASP A 161 -12.50 -3.57 2.52
CA ASP A 161 -12.94 -2.67 1.44
C ASP A 161 -13.21 -3.42 0.13
N VAL A 162 -12.37 -4.41 -0.21
CA VAL A 162 -12.59 -5.32 -1.36
C VAL A 162 -13.87 -6.11 -1.16
N ALA A 163 -14.06 -6.71 0.03
CA ALA A 163 -15.23 -7.54 0.34
C ALA A 163 -16.55 -6.77 0.13
N LEU A 164 -16.64 -5.54 0.63
CA LEU A 164 -17.81 -4.69 0.44
C LEU A 164 -18.14 -4.48 -1.03
N ARG A 165 -17.15 -4.17 -1.85
CA ARG A 165 -17.32 -3.90 -3.29
C ARG A 165 -17.63 -5.16 -4.08
N ALA A 166 -16.92 -6.25 -3.80
CA ALA A 166 -17.15 -7.54 -4.46
C ALA A 166 -18.55 -8.07 -4.19
N ARG A 167 -19.03 -7.97 -2.95
CA ARG A 167 -20.42 -8.33 -2.59
C ARG A 167 -21.45 -7.46 -3.28
N ALA A 168 -21.20 -6.14 -3.40
CA ALA A 168 -22.08 -5.25 -4.17
C ALA A 168 -22.15 -5.62 -5.67
N CYS A 169 -21.09 -6.29 -6.20
CA CYS A 169 -21.09 -6.87 -7.54
C CYS A 169 -21.68 -8.29 -7.61
N GLY A 170 -22.30 -8.78 -6.53
CA GLY A 170 -22.97 -10.09 -6.50
C GLY A 170 -22.05 -11.27 -6.24
N MET A 171 -20.81 -11.06 -5.80
CA MET A 171 -19.91 -12.16 -5.43
C MET A 171 -20.19 -12.70 -4.02
N ARG A 172 -19.96 -13.99 -3.80
CA ARG A 172 -19.76 -14.57 -2.47
C ARG A 172 -18.30 -14.31 -2.07
N VAL A 173 -18.08 -13.89 -0.82
CA VAL A 173 -16.73 -13.59 -0.33
C VAL A 173 -16.41 -14.50 0.85
N MET A 174 -15.30 -15.19 0.76
CA MET A 174 -14.69 -15.93 1.87
C MET A 174 -13.30 -15.37 2.16
N ALA A 175 -12.84 -15.49 3.40
CA ALA A 175 -11.52 -15.01 3.76
C ALA A 175 -10.83 -15.90 4.78
N TYR A 176 -9.50 -15.88 4.73
CA TYR A 176 -8.61 -16.48 5.71
C TYR A 176 -7.73 -15.42 6.34
N ASP A 177 -7.71 -15.33 7.65
CA ASP A 177 -6.77 -14.49 8.39
C ASP A 177 -6.34 -15.23 9.67
N PRO A 178 -5.04 -15.55 9.84
CA PRO A 178 -4.57 -16.32 11.00
C PRO A 178 -4.56 -15.48 12.30
N PHE A 179 -4.72 -14.17 12.20
CA PHE A 179 -4.68 -13.26 13.35
C PHE A 179 -6.07 -12.77 13.78
N LEU A 180 -7.11 -13.07 13.00
CA LEU A 180 -8.47 -12.68 13.32
C LEU A 180 -9.27 -13.89 13.81
N PRO A 181 -9.83 -13.85 15.05
CA PRO A 181 -10.63 -14.96 15.56
C PRO A 181 -11.83 -15.29 14.66
N ALA A 182 -12.20 -16.57 14.59
CA ALA A 182 -13.30 -17.03 13.73
C ALA A 182 -14.68 -16.47 14.16
N ASP A 183 -14.82 -16.05 15.42
CA ASP A 183 -16.01 -15.42 15.97
C ASP A 183 -15.94 -13.87 15.99
N ALA A 184 -14.96 -13.28 15.32
CA ALA A 184 -14.85 -11.83 15.24
C ALA A 184 -16.11 -11.22 14.57
N PRO A 185 -16.68 -10.17 15.13
CA PRO A 185 -17.93 -9.56 14.62
C PRO A 185 -17.80 -8.96 13.22
N ASP A 186 -16.59 -8.72 12.78
CA ASP A 186 -16.30 -8.20 11.45
C ASP A 186 -16.73 -9.15 10.32
N TRP A 187 -16.70 -10.47 10.55
CA TRP A 187 -17.13 -11.46 9.58
C TRP A 187 -18.61 -11.29 9.25
N GLU A 188 -19.45 -11.31 10.26
CA GLU A 188 -20.89 -11.15 10.13
C GLU A 188 -21.26 -9.76 9.59
N LYS A 189 -20.68 -8.71 10.17
CA LYS A 189 -20.92 -7.31 9.76
C LYS A 189 -20.65 -7.08 8.27
N LEU A 190 -19.62 -7.70 7.72
CA LEU A 190 -19.25 -7.55 6.32
C LEU A 190 -19.82 -8.67 5.43
N GLY A 191 -20.49 -9.67 6.03
CA GLY A 191 -21.06 -10.83 5.35
C GLY A 191 -20.00 -11.64 4.61
N VAL A 192 -18.87 -11.87 5.25
CA VAL A 192 -17.74 -12.64 4.75
C VAL A 192 -17.65 -13.93 5.54
N GLU A 193 -17.43 -15.03 4.87
CA GLU A 193 -17.31 -16.35 5.46
C GLU A 193 -15.84 -16.60 5.88
N PRO A 194 -15.55 -16.77 7.19
CA PRO A 194 -14.22 -17.17 7.62
C PRO A 194 -14.00 -18.65 7.31
N VAL A 195 -12.91 -18.95 6.62
CA VAL A 195 -12.55 -20.32 6.25
C VAL A 195 -11.07 -20.61 6.45
N MET A 196 -10.69 -21.87 6.45
CA MET A 196 -9.27 -22.27 6.40
C MET A 196 -8.68 -21.99 5.02
N LEU A 197 -7.36 -21.76 4.95
CA LEU A 197 -6.68 -21.43 3.69
C LEU A 197 -6.89 -22.49 2.62
N GLU A 198 -6.85 -23.77 3.00
CA GLU A 198 -7.04 -24.89 2.10
C GLU A 198 -8.44 -24.88 1.48
N THR A 199 -9.47 -24.60 2.26
CA THR A 199 -10.86 -24.46 1.79
C THR A 199 -10.98 -23.28 0.83
N LEU A 200 -10.40 -22.12 1.20
CA LEU A 200 -10.39 -20.94 0.35
C LEU A 200 -9.79 -21.24 -1.02
N LEU A 201 -8.61 -21.87 -1.04
CA LEU A 201 -7.91 -22.18 -2.30
C LEU A 201 -8.63 -23.23 -3.14
N ALA A 202 -9.42 -24.12 -2.51
CA ALA A 202 -10.19 -25.14 -3.22
C ALA A 202 -11.49 -24.60 -3.84
N GLU A 203 -12.13 -23.63 -3.21
CA GLU A 203 -13.48 -23.18 -3.57
C GLU A 203 -13.53 -21.82 -4.28
N ALA A 204 -12.48 -20.99 -4.18
CA ALA A 204 -12.51 -19.67 -4.77
C ALA A 204 -12.34 -19.71 -6.29
N ASP A 205 -13.19 -18.97 -7.01
CA ASP A 205 -13.02 -18.70 -8.45
C ASP A 205 -11.88 -17.72 -8.72
N ALA A 206 -11.61 -16.82 -7.75
CA ALA A 206 -10.52 -15.87 -7.78
C ALA A 206 -9.98 -15.64 -6.37
N VAL A 207 -8.67 -15.38 -6.26
CA VAL A 207 -7.99 -15.14 -4.97
C VAL A 207 -7.26 -13.78 -5.02
N SER A 208 -7.38 -13.03 -3.94
CA SER A 208 -6.65 -11.78 -3.72
C SER A 208 -5.92 -11.82 -2.38
#